data_7a03e6817a205a8b860e5e3a8cea6633
#
_entry.id   7a03e6817a205a8b860e5e3a8cea6633
#
_cell.length_a   1.000
_cell.length_b   1.000
_cell.length_c   1.000
_cell.angle_alpha   90.00
_cell.angle_beta   90.00
_cell.angle_gamma   90.00
#
_symmetry.space_group_name_H-M   'P 1'
#
loop_
_entity.id
_entity.type
_entity.pdbx_description
1 polymer ?
#
loop_
_entity_poly.entity_id
_entity_poly.type
_entity_poly.pdbx_seq_one_letter_code
_entity_poly.pdbx_strand_id
1 'polypeptide(L)'
;MQPKREAPVRSGLDRLRAGEGPALRGVPVTLLCHPASVAADLAHAIDLLRGPVGADVVSLLGPEHGIDAIAQDMEPVAGGRDELPCYSLYGDAFASLSPTTAMFHGAEWLVCDLQDVGARYYTYVWTILLAAEVALAAGMKVLILDRPNPLGGLEEAVEGGAIEAGEESFVGLHNISVRHGLSAGELVTMALAERGVAGRERCQVLECAGWRRAQMSPETGLPWVLPSPNMPTFETALVYPGQCLLEGTNLSEGRGLTRPFEIFGAPFIDGRALAAAIDPEDRPGLALRPLSFKPTFHKFAGQRCGGVQLHVVDPPAIRSLRTSWALLRACWRLGGGAMRWRTERYEFVDDRPALDLLAGGSWLRAAVEAQAPIAAPSCEAVPSAR
;
A
#
# COMPACT_ATOMS: atom_id res chain seq x y z
N MET A 1 -5.20 38.44 10.45
CA MET A 1 -4.75 38.01 9.12
C MET A 1 -5.20 36.57 8.96
N GLN A 2 -6.15 36.29 8.05
CA GLN A 2 -6.43 34.90 7.70
C GLN A 2 -5.15 34.32 7.05
N PRO A 3 -4.73 33.11 7.43
CA PRO A 3 -3.63 32.46 6.77
C PRO A 3 -3.95 32.41 5.27
N LYS A 4 -3.00 32.79 4.40
CA LYS A 4 -3.13 32.59 2.96
C LYS A 4 -3.44 31.11 2.76
N ARG A 5 -4.60 30.78 2.19
CA ARG A 5 -4.87 29.39 1.75
C ARG A 5 -3.76 29.06 0.75
N GLU A 6 -2.93 28.12 1.13
CA GLU A 6 -1.95 27.55 0.20
C GLU A 6 -2.69 26.98 -1.01
N ALA A 7 -2.01 27.02 -2.16
CA ALA A 7 -2.57 26.41 -3.35
C ALA A 7 -2.81 24.91 -3.09
N PRO A 8 -3.96 24.35 -3.50
CA PRO A 8 -4.22 22.92 -3.30
C PRO A 8 -3.15 22.08 -4.00
N VAL A 9 -2.83 20.94 -3.40
CA VAL A 9 -1.95 19.95 -4.03
C VAL A 9 -2.60 19.47 -5.32
N ARG A 10 -1.82 19.32 -6.39
CA ARG A 10 -2.24 18.73 -7.65
C ARG A 10 -1.46 17.44 -7.89
N SER A 11 -2.17 16.35 -8.13
CA SER A 11 -1.58 15.08 -8.53
C SER A 11 -0.97 15.14 -9.92
N GLY A 12 -0.18 14.14 -10.31
CA GLY A 12 0.31 13.98 -11.67
C GLY A 12 -0.84 13.93 -12.69
N LEU A 13 -1.97 13.32 -12.33
CA LEU A 13 -3.17 13.29 -13.18
C LEU A 13 -3.79 14.69 -13.39
N ASP A 14 -3.90 15.49 -12.33
CA ASP A 14 -4.38 16.89 -12.43
C ASP A 14 -3.46 17.72 -13.33
N ARG A 15 -2.16 17.52 -13.24
CA ARG A 15 -1.15 18.21 -14.04
C ARG A 15 -1.21 17.78 -15.51
N LEU A 16 -1.34 16.47 -15.77
CA LEU A 16 -1.48 15.95 -17.14
C LEU A 16 -2.73 16.53 -17.82
N ARG A 17 -3.87 16.55 -17.10
CA ARG A 17 -5.11 17.18 -17.58
C ARG A 17 -4.95 18.68 -17.89
N ALA A 18 -4.11 19.37 -17.15
CA ALA A 18 -3.80 20.78 -17.37
C ALA A 18 -2.80 21.02 -18.53
N GLY A 19 -2.38 19.98 -19.24
CA GLY A 19 -1.42 20.07 -20.35
C GLY A 19 0.04 20.13 -19.91
N GLU A 20 0.32 19.80 -18.64
CA GLU A 20 1.69 19.63 -18.15
C GLU A 20 2.16 18.18 -18.41
N GLY A 21 3.43 18.00 -18.74
CA GLY A 21 3.99 16.68 -19.07
C GLY A 21 4.00 16.36 -20.58
N PRO A 22 4.14 15.07 -20.95
CA PRO A 22 4.25 14.69 -22.36
C PRO A 22 2.93 14.91 -23.13
N ALA A 23 3.05 15.30 -24.41
CA ALA A 23 1.91 15.40 -25.30
C ALA A 23 1.42 13.99 -25.71
N LEU A 24 0.27 13.57 -25.21
CA LEU A 24 -0.29 12.24 -25.49
C LEU A 24 -1.46 12.25 -26.48
N ARG A 25 -1.84 13.39 -27.04
CA ARG A 25 -2.97 13.48 -27.99
C ARG A 25 -2.74 12.59 -29.21
N GLY A 26 -3.64 11.62 -29.43
CA GLY A 26 -3.58 10.65 -30.53
C GLY A 26 -2.47 9.62 -30.37
N VAL A 27 -1.81 9.55 -29.23
CA VAL A 27 -0.77 8.57 -28.94
C VAL A 27 -1.39 7.32 -28.32
N PRO A 28 -1.08 6.10 -28.81
CA PRO A 28 -1.56 4.87 -28.22
C PRO A 28 -0.95 4.65 -26.84
N VAL A 29 -1.80 4.47 -25.81
CA VAL A 29 -1.37 4.27 -24.43
C VAL A 29 -2.06 3.05 -23.80
N THR A 30 -1.33 2.31 -22.99
CA THR A 30 -1.88 1.38 -22.00
C THR A 30 -1.96 2.11 -20.67
N LEU A 31 -3.11 2.05 -20.00
CA LEU A 31 -3.31 2.68 -18.69
C LEU A 31 -3.36 1.63 -17.58
N LEU A 32 -2.43 1.71 -16.63
CA LEU A 32 -2.49 0.99 -15.36
C LEU A 32 -3.21 1.87 -14.33
N CYS A 33 -4.40 1.45 -13.91
CA CYS A 33 -5.26 2.24 -13.03
C CYS A 33 -6.17 1.38 -12.15
N HIS A 34 -6.83 2.04 -11.19
CA HIS A 34 -7.81 1.46 -10.25
C HIS A 34 -8.86 2.54 -9.88
N PRO A 35 -9.89 2.25 -9.04
CA PRO A 35 -10.95 3.23 -8.75
C PRO A 35 -10.46 4.55 -8.11
N ALA A 36 -9.34 4.55 -7.40
CA ALA A 36 -8.78 5.77 -6.83
C ALA A 36 -7.88 6.56 -7.81
N SER A 37 -7.79 6.14 -9.08
CA SER A 37 -7.14 6.89 -10.16
C SER A 37 -8.01 8.06 -10.61
N VAL A 38 -8.20 9.01 -9.70
CA VAL A 38 -9.06 10.18 -9.93
C VAL A 38 -8.31 11.50 -9.74
N ALA A 39 -8.75 12.53 -10.46
CA ALA A 39 -8.34 13.91 -10.24
C ALA A 39 -9.01 14.51 -8.99
N ALA A 40 -8.63 15.72 -8.61
CA ALA A 40 -9.18 16.42 -7.44
C ALA A 40 -10.71 16.62 -7.47
N ASP A 41 -11.32 16.62 -8.65
CA ASP A 41 -12.77 16.71 -8.88
C ASP A 41 -13.47 15.35 -9.05
N LEU A 42 -12.77 14.25 -8.73
CA LEU A 42 -13.21 12.85 -8.86
C LEU A 42 -13.38 12.35 -10.31
N ALA A 43 -12.95 13.11 -11.32
CA ALA A 43 -12.92 12.61 -12.69
C ALA A 43 -11.87 11.50 -12.83
N HIS A 44 -12.28 10.35 -13.38
CA HIS A 44 -11.41 9.16 -13.45
C HIS A 44 -10.36 9.29 -14.57
N ALA A 45 -9.20 8.69 -14.35
CA ALA A 45 -8.08 8.73 -15.29
C ALA A 45 -8.44 8.23 -16.70
N ILE A 46 -9.28 7.20 -16.83
CA ILE A 46 -9.75 6.69 -18.13
C ILE A 46 -10.45 7.80 -18.91
N ASP A 47 -11.39 8.50 -18.29
CA ASP A 47 -12.17 9.56 -18.92
C ASP A 47 -11.29 10.77 -19.27
N LEU A 48 -10.36 11.09 -18.37
CA LEU A 48 -9.45 12.23 -18.57
C LEU A 48 -8.43 11.96 -19.69
N LEU A 49 -7.88 10.75 -19.79
CA LEU A 49 -6.95 10.40 -20.85
C LEU A 49 -7.65 10.37 -22.21
N ARG A 50 -8.83 9.73 -22.31
CA ARG A 50 -9.61 9.64 -23.57
C ARG A 50 -10.21 10.98 -23.98
N GLY A 51 -10.60 11.81 -23.01
CA GLY A 51 -11.27 13.10 -23.24
C GLY A 51 -10.29 14.27 -23.37
N PRO A 52 -10.08 15.09 -22.31
CA PRO A 52 -9.29 16.32 -22.40
C PRO A 52 -7.83 16.11 -22.81
N VAL A 53 -7.17 15.03 -22.36
CA VAL A 53 -5.80 14.69 -22.79
C VAL A 53 -5.79 14.23 -24.25
N GLY A 54 -6.82 13.47 -24.66
CA GLY A 54 -7.00 13.02 -26.03
C GLY A 54 -6.06 11.87 -26.42
N ALA A 55 -5.59 11.09 -25.47
CA ALA A 55 -4.79 9.89 -25.72
C ALA A 55 -5.66 8.77 -26.34
N ASP A 56 -5.06 7.93 -27.16
CA ASP A 56 -5.69 6.72 -27.66
C ASP A 56 -5.43 5.58 -26.65
N VAL A 57 -6.37 5.38 -25.72
CA VAL A 57 -6.26 4.32 -24.73
C VAL A 57 -6.62 2.99 -25.37
N VAL A 58 -5.63 2.13 -25.58
CA VAL A 58 -5.76 0.85 -26.31
C VAL A 58 -5.98 -0.36 -25.39
N SER A 59 -5.56 -0.27 -24.14
CA SER A 59 -5.79 -1.32 -23.13
C SER A 59 -5.72 -0.78 -21.71
N LEU A 60 -6.28 -1.55 -20.77
CA LEU A 60 -6.27 -1.25 -19.35
C LEU A 60 -5.60 -2.39 -18.59
N LEU A 61 -4.81 -2.02 -17.57
CA LEU A 61 -4.23 -2.94 -16.59
C LEU A 61 -4.77 -2.57 -15.21
N GLY A 62 -5.18 -3.59 -14.44
CA GLY A 62 -5.60 -3.46 -13.04
C GLY A 62 -4.59 -4.11 -12.10
N PRO A 63 -4.28 -3.49 -10.94
CA PRO A 63 -3.47 -4.11 -9.89
C PRO A 63 -4.26 -5.21 -9.15
N GLU A 64 -3.72 -5.69 -8.05
CA GLU A 64 -4.47 -6.48 -7.07
C GLU A 64 -5.83 -5.83 -6.77
N HIS A 65 -6.86 -6.61 -6.48
CA HIS A 65 -8.28 -6.22 -6.37
C HIS A 65 -8.96 -5.82 -7.69
N GLY A 66 -8.22 -5.70 -8.80
CA GLY A 66 -8.73 -5.39 -10.13
C GLY A 66 -9.01 -3.90 -10.37
N ILE A 67 -9.43 -3.58 -11.60
CA ILE A 67 -9.76 -2.20 -12.01
C ILE A 67 -10.91 -1.60 -11.20
N ASP A 68 -11.86 -2.43 -10.76
CA ASP A 68 -13.00 -1.99 -9.96
C ASP A 68 -12.75 -2.10 -8.43
N ALA A 69 -11.61 -2.65 -8.02
CA ALA A 69 -11.19 -2.90 -6.64
C ALA A 69 -12.30 -3.56 -5.79
N ILE A 70 -12.99 -4.57 -6.34
CA ILE A 70 -14.07 -5.29 -5.66
C ILE A 70 -13.63 -6.65 -5.11
N ALA A 71 -12.55 -7.23 -5.64
CA ALA A 71 -12.01 -8.48 -5.14
C ALA A 71 -11.38 -8.30 -3.76
N GLN A 72 -11.57 -9.29 -2.88
CA GLN A 72 -10.90 -9.33 -1.59
C GLN A 72 -9.44 -9.76 -1.76
N ASP A 73 -8.69 -9.74 -0.64
CA ASP A 73 -7.32 -10.22 -0.56
C ASP A 73 -7.16 -11.61 -1.18
N MET A 74 -6.14 -11.78 -2.04
CA MET A 74 -5.81 -13.04 -2.73
C MET A 74 -6.91 -13.62 -3.65
N GLU A 75 -7.89 -12.84 -4.09
CA GLU A 75 -8.90 -13.27 -5.05
C GLU A 75 -8.50 -12.91 -6.49
N PRO A 76 -8.43 -13.88 -7.45
CA PRO A 76 -8.18 -13.61 -8.86
C PRO A 76 -9.29 -12.75 -9.47
N VAL A 77 -8.93 -11.81 -10.35
CA VAL A 77 -9.89 -10.90 -10.97
C VAL A 77 -9.96 -11.12 -12.48
N ALA A 78 -11.18 -11.30 -13.00
CA ALA A 78 -11.46 -11.26 -14.45
C ALA A 78 -11.78 -9.82 -14.88
N GLY A 79 -11.18 -9.34 -15.96
CA GLY A 79 -11.32 -7.95 -16.41
C GLY A 79 -12.40 -7.73 -17.46
N GLY A 80 -12.92 -6.52 -17.55
CA GLY A 80 -13.77 -6.00 -18.61
C GLY A 80 -14.40 -4.65 -18.24
N ARG A 81 -14.04 -3.57 -18.95
CA ARG A 81 -14.69 -2.25 -18.83
C ARG A 81 -14.64 -1.53 -20.18
N ASP A 82 -15.76 -0.93 -20.60
CA ASP A 82 -15.87 0.00 -21.72
C ASP A 82 -15.34 -0.50 -23.08
N GLU A 83 -15.58 -1.78 -23.41
CA GLU A 83 -15.13 -2.40 -24.68
C GLU A 83 -13.59 -2.42 -24.89
N LEU A 84 -12.80 -1.92 -23.93
CA LEU A 84 -11.36 -1.99 -23.98
C LEU A 84 -10.83 -3.32 -23.46
N PRO A 85 -9.78 -3.89 -24.07
CA PRO A 85 -9.04 -4.99 -23.48
C PRO A 85 -8.58 -4.62 -22.06
N CYS A 86 -8.97 -5.43 -21.08
CA CYS A 86 -8.70 -5.17 -19.69
C CYS A 86 -8.08 -6.41 -19.03
N TYR A 87 -6.96 -6.25 -18.35
CA TYR A 87 -6.19 -7.34 -17.76
C TYR A 87 -5.93 -7.07 -16.29
N SER A 88 -6.13 -8.09 -15.46
CA SER A 88 -5.66 -8.07 -14.07
C SER A 88 -4.20 -8.49 -14.02
N LEU A 89 -3.38 -7.74 -13.27
CA LEU A 89 -2.00 -8.11 -12.92
C LEU A 89 -1.94 -8.84 -11.57
N TYR A 90 -3.00 -9.56 -11.22
CA TYR A 90 -3.07 -10.39 -10.04
C TYR A 90 -3.86 -11.67 -10.34
N GLY A 91 -3.15 -12.77 -10.51
CA GLY A 91 -3.70 -14.09 -10.82
C GLY A 91 -3.13 -15.15 -9.87
N ASP A 92 -3.13 -16.42 -10.31
CA ASP A 92 -2.79 -17.56 -9.45
C ASP A 92 -1.28 -17.80 -9.26
N ALA A 93 -0.42 -17.14 -10.05
CA ALA A 93 1.02 -17.35 -10.04
C ALA A 93 1.79 -16.02 -9.99
N PHE A 94 2.98 -16.02 -9.40
CA PHE A 94 3.86 -14.85 -9.35
C PHE A 94 4.11 -14.23 -10.73
N ALA A 95 4.21 -15.05 -11.79
CA ALA A 95 4.39 -14.55 -13.15
C ALA A 95 3.23 -13.68 -13.65
N SER A 96 2.03 -13.82 -13.09
CA SER A 96 0.86 -12.99 -13.45
C SER A 96 0.93 -11.56 -12.92
N LEU A 97 1.84 -11.26 -12.01
CA LEU A 97 2.08 -9.91 -11.49
C LEU A 97 2.72 -8.96 -12.52
N SER A 98 3.31 -9.53 -13.56
CA SER A 98 3.91 -8.77 -14.67
C SER A 98 3.02 -8.89 -15.91
N PRO A 99 2.76 -7.77 -16.63
CA PRO A 99 2.07 -7.87 -17.91
C PRO A 99 2.90 -8.62 -18.94
N THR A 100 2.23 -9.23 -19.92
CA THR A 100 2.90 -9.66 -21.15
C THR A 100 2.90 -8.52 -22.16
N THR A 101 3.84 -8.52 -23.10
CA THR A 101 3.90 -7.49 -24.16
C THR A 101 2.62 -7.44 -25.01
N ALA A 102 1.90 -8.56 -25.15
CA ALA A 102 0.63 -8.63 -25.87
C ALA A 102 -0.46 -7.78 -25.20
N MET A 103 -0.43 -7.63 -23.87
CA MET A 103 -1.42 -6.84 -23.12
C MET A 103 -1.29 -5.33 -23.39
N PHE A 104 -0.18 -4.88 -23.95
CA PHE A 104 0.00 -3.47 -24.31
C PHE A 104 -0.67 -3.07 -25.63
N HIS A 105 -1.13 -4.03 -26.43
CA HIS A 105 -1.83 -3.75 -27.70
C HIS A 105 -1.14 -2.75 -28.64
N GLY A 106 0.19 -2.75 -28.67
CA GLY A 106 0.96 -1.81 -29.52
C GLY A 106 1.06 -0.39 -28.98
N ALA A 107 0.75 -0.17 -27.70
CA ALA A 107 0.92 1.13 -27.07
C ALA A 107 2.38 1.63 -27.15
N GLU A 108 2.55 2.93 -27.32
CA GLU A 108 3.85 3.59 -27.23
C GLU A 108 4.22 3.95 -25.79
N TRP A 109 3.20 4.18 -24.95
CA TRP A 109 3.37 4.53 -23.55
C TRP A 109 2.60 3.59 -22.63
N LEU A 110 3.23 3.25 -21.52
CA LEU A 110 2.55 2.79 -20.31
C LEU A 110 2.33 4.01 -19.40
N VAL A 111 1.08 4.34 -19.11
CA VAL A 111 0.71 5.39 -18.15
C VAL A 111 0.26 4.70 -16.87
N CYS A 112 0.85 5.05 -15.74
CA CYS A 112 0.53 4.47 -14.42
C CYS A 112 -0.07 5.54 -13.51
N ASP A 113 -1.26 5.26 -12.99
CA ASP A 113 -1.96 6.11 -12.01
C ASP A 113 -2.53 5.23 -10.89
N LEU A 114 -1.74 4.92 -9.88
CA LEU A 114 -2.17 4.15 -8.72
C LEU A 114 -1.95 4.95 -7.42
N GLN A 115 -2.91 4.90 -6.50
CA GLN A 115 -2.78 5.47 -5.16
C GLN A 115 -2.15 4.44 -4.22
N ASP A 116 -0.91 4.67 -3.83
CA ASP A 116 -0.24 3.93 -2.75
C ASP A 116 -0.68 4.43 -1.36
N VAL A 117 -0.42 3.63 -0.31
CA VAL A 117 -0.76 4.00 1.07
C VAL A 117 0.47 4.20 1.96
N GLY A 118 1.68 4.20 1.40
CA GLY A 118 2.92 4.49 2.11
C GLY A 118 3.49 3.33 2.92
N ALA A 119 3.08 2.10 2.61
CA ALA A 119 3.54 0.88 3.28
C ALA A 119 4.13 -0.12 2.28
N ARG A 120 5.33 -0.65 2.57
CA ARG A 120 6.08 -1.57 1.72
C ARG A 120 5.26 -2.74 1.17
N TYR A 121 4.39 -3.31 1.98
CA TYR A 121 3.58 -4.45 1.57
C TYR A 121 2.26 -4.09 0.89
N TYR A 122 2.00 -2.80 0.65
CA TYR A 122 0.90 -2.39 -0.21
C TYR A 122 1.36 -2.50 -1.66
N THR A 123 0.92 -3.54 -2.34
CA THR A 123 1.54 -4.10 -3.56
C THR A 123 1.51 -3.22 -4.81
N TYR A 124 0.78 -2.12 -4.79
CA TYR A 124 0.55 -1.28 -5.98
C TYR A 124 1.82 -0.66 -6.55
N VAL A 125 2.74 -0.24 -5.69
CA VAL A 125 4.03 0.29 -6.13
C VAL A 125 4.86 -0.79 -6.83
N TRP A 126 4.77 -2.04 -6.37
CA TRP A 126 5.43 -3.17 -7.01
C TRP A 126 4.78 -3.55 -8.34
N THR A 127 3.45 -3.40 -8.45
CA THR A 127 2.75 -3.56 -9.73
C THR A 127 3.20 -2.52 -10.75
N ILE A 128 3.40 -1.26 -10.35
CA ILE A 128 3.98 -0.23 -11.23
C ILE A 128 5.40 -0.62 -11.66
N LEU A 129 6.24 -1.05 -10.71
CA LEU A 129 7.63 -1.43 -10.98
C LEU A 129 7.71 -2.57 -12.01
N LEU A 130 6.99 -3.68 -11.78
CA LEU A 130 6.98 -4.84 -12.67
C LEU A 130 6.43 -4.50 -14.05
N ALA A 131 5.35 -3.70 -14.12
CA ALA A 131 4.79 -3.26 -15.40
C ALA A 131 5.76 -2.34 -16.16
N ALA A 132 6.45 -1.43 -15.45
CA ALA A 132 7.45 -0.56 -16.03
C ALA A 132 8.66 -1.34 -16.57
N GLU A 133 9.16 -2.36 -15.86
CA GLU A 133 10.25 -3.20 -16.32
C GLU A 133 9.92 -3.86 -17.67
N VAL A 134 8.71 -4.44 -17.80
CA VAL A 134 8.28 -5.08 -19.05
C VAL A 134 8.09 -4.07 -20.19
N ALA A 135 7.45 -2.91 -19.89
CA ALA A 135 7.26 -1.87 -20.89
C ALA A 135 8.59 -1.29 -21.39
N LEU A 136 9.54 -1.02 -20.50
CA LEU A 136 10.87 -0.52 -20.85
C LEU A 136 11.66 -1.54 -21.66
N ALA A 137 11.59 -2.83 -21.31
CA ALA A 137 12.20 -3.91 -22.08
C ALA A 137 11.60 -4.05 -23.50
N ALA A 138 10.31 -3.77 -23.65
CA ALA A 138 9.62 -3.72 -24.94
C ALA A 138 9.90 -2.44 -25.76
N GLY A 139 10.75 -1.52 -25.25
CA GLY A 139 11.09 -0.28 -25.93
C GLY A 139 10.08 0.86 -25.73
N MET A 140 9.04 0.66 -24.94
CA MET A 140 8.03 1.66 -24.62
C MET A 140 8.57 2.77 -23.72
N LYS A 141 7.83 3.87 -23.63
CA LYS A 141 8.00 4.91 -22.63
C LYS A 141 7.05 4.64 -21.48
N VAL A 142 7.43 5.05 -20.26
CA VAL A 142 6.61 4.92 -19.05
C VAL A 142 6.36 6.32 -18.49
N LEU A 143 5.12 6.61 -18.12
CA LEU A 143 4.72 7.82 -17.41
C LEU A 143 4.05 7.43 -16.10
N ILE A 144 4.66 7.81 -14.98
CA ILE A 144 4.04 7.67 -13.65
C ILE A 144 3.38 9.00 -13.30
N LEU A 145 2.07 8.97 -13.14
CA LEU A 145 1.27 10.10 -12.65
C LEU A 145 1.32 10.05 -11.12
N ASP A 146 2.27 10.78 -10.55
CA ASP A 146 2.58 10.65 -9.13
C ASP A 146 1.48 11.20 -8.23
N ARG A 147 1.37 10.61 -7.04
CA ARG A 147 0.42 10.97 -6.00
C ARG A 147 1.13 11.19 -4.68
N PRO A 148 0.62 12.09 -3.80
CA PRO A 148 1.19 12.24 -2.47
C PRO A 148 1.19 10.91 -1.72
N ASN A 149 2.28 10.63 -0.99
CA ASN A 149 2.23 9.59 0.02
C ASN A 149 1.24 10.03 1.13
N PRO A 150 0.15 9.27 1.39
CA PRO A 150 -0.87 9.72 2.32
C PRO A 150 -0.39 9.84 3.77
N LEU A 151 0.71 9.16 4.12
CA LEU A 151 1.31 9.20 5.45
C LEU A 151 2.38 10.30 5.60
N GLY A 152 2.54 11.14 4.58
CA GLY A 152 3.64 12.08 4.50
C GLY A 152 4.97 11.42 4.13
N GLY A 153 6.04 12.20 4.10
CA GLY A 153 7.37 11.74 3.69
C GLY A 153 8.49 12.22 4.61
N LEU A 154 8.17 12.60 5.86
CA LEU A 154 9.19 13.01 6.83
C LEU A 154 10.07 11.82 7.23
N GLU A 155 11.37 12.03 7.25
CA GLU A 155 12.37 11.00 7.58
C GLU A 155 12.17 10.45 8.99
N GLU A 156 11.85 11.29 9.95
CA GLU A 156 11.58 10.90 11.34
C GLU A 156 10.29 10.07 11.51
N ALA A 157 9.46 10.00 10.49
CA ALA A 157 8.24 9.18 10.47
C ALA A 157 8.44 7.83 9.76
N VAL A 158 9.62 7.58 9.19
CA VAL A 158 9.98 6.29 8.59
C VAL A 158 10.06 5.22 9.68
N GLU A 159 9.45 4.05 9.46
CA GLU A 159 9.43 2.96 10.40
C GLU A 159 9.64 1.60 9.72
N GLY A 160 10.13 0.64 10.49
CA GLY A 160 10.32 -0.75 10.10
C GLY A 160 11.73 -1.02 9.63
N GLY A 161 12.01 -2.33 9.44
CA GLY A 161 13.33 -2.83 9.11
C GLY A 161 13.53 -3.07 7.63
N ALA A 162 14.80 -3.30 7.30
CA ALA A 162 15.22 -3.83 6.02
C ALA A 162 14.64 -5.23 5.75
N ILE A 163 14.64 -5.63 4.49
CA ILE A 163 14.41 -7.00 4.08
C ILE A 163 15.76 -7.74 4.15
N GLU A 164 15.82 -8.86 4.87
CA GLU A 164 16.99 -9.73 4.90
C GLU A 164 17.18 -10.37 3.52
N ALA A 165 18.43 -10.60 3.12
CA ALA A 165 18.73 -11.17 1.81
C ALA A 165 18.05 -12.53 1.62
N GLY A 166 17.30 -12.69 0.54
CA GLY A 166 16.53 -13.89 0.23
C GLY A 166 15.10 -13.90 0.81
N GLU A 167 14.70 -12.84 1.53
CA GLU A 167 13.34 -12.69 2.07
C GLU A 167 12.44 -11.80 1.18
N GLU A 168 12.91 -11.43 -0.02
CA GLU A 168 12.13 -10.66 -0.97
C GLU A 168 10.89 -11.46 -1.43
N SER A 169 9.76 -10.76 -1.56
CA SER A 169 8.48 -11.31 -2.00
C SER A 169 7.62 -10.21 -2.61
N PHE A 170 6.41 -10.54 -3.07
CA PHE A 170 5.51 -9.52 -3.62
C PHE A 170 5.10 -8.45 -2.59
N VAL A 171 5.17 -8.75 -1.28
CA VAL A 171 4.98 -7.75 -0.21
C VAL A 171 6.25 -6.97 0.15
N GLY A 172 7.29 -7.10 -0.67
CA GLY A 172 8.57 -6.39 -0.50
C GLY A 172 9.55 -6.79 -1.59
N LEU A 173 9.38 -6.26 -2.82
CA LEU A 173 10.26 -6.56 -3.97
C LEU A 173 11.56 -5.75 -3.96
N HIS A 174 11.68 -4.79 -3.06
CA HIS A 174 12.86 -3.95 -2.94
C HIS A 174 13.14 -3.62 -1.49
N ASN A 175 14.42 -3.53 -1.12
CA ASN A 175 14.82 -3.32 0.27
C ASN A 175 14.60 -1.88 0.71
N ILE A 176 13.44 -1.62 1.28
CA ILE A 176 13.03 -0.34 1.88
C ILE A 176 12.38 -0.56 3.24
N SER A 177 12.32 0.48 4.05
CA SER A 177 11.56 0.48 5.31
C SER A 177 10.08 0.21 5.08
N VAL A 178 9.38 -0.35 6.06
CA VAL A 178 7.95 -0.66 5.95
C VAL A 178 7.12 0.60 5.71
N ARG A 179 7.20 1.61 6.57
CA ARG A 179 6.68 2.96 6.32
C ARG A 179 7.81 3.75 5.66
N HIS A 180 7.79 3.86 4.34
CA HIS A 180 8.95 4.30 3.56
C HIS A 180 9.04 5.82 3.32
N GLY A 181 7.93 6.56 3.44
CA GLY A 181 7.91 8.02 3.26
C GLY A 181 8.13 8.51 1.82
N LEU A 182 8.19 7.63 0.82
CA LEU A 182 8.37 7.98 -0.59
C LEU A 182 7.02 8.06 -1.30
N SER A 183 6.94 8.85 -2.39
CA SER A 183 5.86 8.70 -3.37
C SER A 183 6.08 7.45 -4.23
N ALA A 184 5.05 7.01 -4.96
CA ALA A 184 5.18 5.88 -5.87
C ALA A 184 6.19 6.16 -6.99
N GLY A 185 6.21 7.38 -7.53
CA GLY A 185 7.16 7.80 -8.54
C GLY A 185 8.60 7.77 -8.07
N GLU A 186 8.85 8.27 -6.86
CA GLU A 186 10.19 8.23 -6.22
C GLU A 186 10.66 6.79 -6.01
N LEU A 187 9.80 5.94 -5.43
CA LEU A 187 10.16 4.56 -5.13
C LEU A 187 10.43 3.74 -6.39
N VAL A 188 9.56 3.83 -7.40
CA VAL A 188 9.74 3.06 -8.63
C VAL A 188 11.00 3.50 -9.39
N THR A 189 11.26 4.81 -9.49
CA THR A 189 12.47 5.29 -10.19
C THR A 189 13.75 4.90 -9.46
N MET A 190 13.76 4.94 -8.13
CA MET A 190 14.86 4.45 -7.31
C MET A 190 15.09 2.95 -7.56
N ALA A 191 14.04 2.12 -7.46
CA ALA A 191 14.14 0.69 -7.65
C ALA A 191 14.61 0.32 -9.08
N LEU A 192 14.12 1.00 -10.13
CA LEU A 192 14.59 0.81 -11.51
C LEU A 192 16.09 1.13 -11.66
N ALA A 193 16.56 2.15 -10.95
CA ALA A 193 17.97 2.55 -10.99
C ALA A 193 18.86 1.52 -10.27
N GLU A 194 18.50 1.12 -9.06
CA GLU A 194 19.27 0.17 -8.25
C GLU A 194 19.28 -1.25 -8.85
N ARG A 195 18.18 -1.66 -9.50
CA ARG A 195 18.09 -2.91 -10.25
C ARG A 195 18.82 -2.86 -11.61
N GLY A 196 19.35 -1.70 -12.01
CA GLY A 196 20.08 -1.52 -13.27
C GLY A 196 19.21 -1.73 -14.50
N VAL A 197 17.90 -1.43 -14.44
CA VAL A 197 16.96 -1.66 -15.55
C VAL A 197 17.35 -0.84 -16.76
N ALA A 198 17.55 -1.53 -17.90
CA ALA A 198 17.87 -0.88 -19.16
C ALA A 198 16.69 -0.08 -19.70
N GLY A 199 16.96 1.12 -20.24
CA GLY A 199 15.90 1.99 -20.77
C GLY A 199 15.16 2.80 -19.72
N ARG A 200 15.58 2.75 -18.45
CA ARG A 200 14.94 3.51 -17.35
C ARG A 200 14.88 5.02 -17.59
N GLU A 201 15.76 5.55 -18.46
CA GLU A 201 15.72 6.96 -18.89
C GLU A 201 14.44 7.31 -19.67
N ARG A 202 13.68 6.31 -20.14
CA ARG A 202 12.36 6.50 -20.76
C ARG A 202 11.21 6.44 -19.75
N CYS A 203 11.49 6.24 -18.46
CA CYS A 203 10.54 6.36 -17.38
C CYS A 203 10.52 7.81 -16.89
N GLN A 204 9.37 8.44 -16.98
CA GLN A 204 9.14 9.82 -16.55
C GLN A 204 8.15 9.82 -15.38
N VAL A 205 8.39 10.67 -14.40
CA VAL A 205 7.46 10.93 -13.30
C VAL A 205 6.87 12.33 -13.50
N LEU A 206 5.54 12.42 -13.58
CA LEU A 206 4.85 13.69 -13.47
C LEU A 206 4.51 13.90 -12.00
N GLU A 207 5.43 14.55 -11.30
CA GLU A 207 5.39 14.75 -9.85
C GLU A 207 4.15 15.52 -9.38
N CYS A 208 3.80 15.38 -8.11
CA CYS A 208 2.78 16.21 -7.48
C CYS A 208 3.24 17.67 -7.40
N ALA A 209 2.35 18.61 -7.68
CA ALA A 209 2.64 20.03 -7.47
C ALA A 209 2.06 20.51 -6.14
N GLY A 210 2.89 21.20 -5.35
CA GLY A 210 2.49 21.80 -4.09
C GLY A 210 2.42 20.86 -2.89
N TRP A 211 2.71 19.57 -3.06
CA TRP A 211 2.85 18.66 -1.92
C TRP A 211 4.18 18.86 -1.21
N ARG A 212 4.14 18.82 0.12
CA ARG A 212 5.31 18.87 0.98
C ARG A 212 5.38 17.61 1.84
N ARG A 213 6.56 17.13 2.14
CA ARG A 213 6.77 15.88 2.89
C ARG A 213 6.10 15.85 4.26
N ALA A 214 5.91 17.01 4.90
CA ALA A 214 5.19 17.10 6.17
C ALA A 214 3.67 16.96 6.03
N GLN A 215 3.10 17.05 4.83
CA GLN A 215 1.67 16.97 4.61
C GLN A 215 1.20 15.52 4.49
N MET A 216 0.24 15.15 5.32
CA MET A 216 -0.54 13.92 5.22
C MET A 216 -1.78 14.13 4.35
N SER A 217 -2.45 13.04 3.98
CA SER A 217 -3.59 13.08 3.05
C SER A 217 -4.65 14.13 3.36
N PRO A 218 -5.14 14.32 4.60
CA PRO A 218 -6.17 15.33 4.89
C PRO A 218 -5.71 16.78 4.62
N GLU A 219 -4.41 17.02 4.67
CA GLU A 219 -3.83 18.36 4.49
C GLU A 219 -3.60 18.72 3.02
N THR A 220 -3.67 17.73 2.13
CA THR A 220 -3.48 17.93 0.69
C THR A 220 -4.68 18.56 0.00
N GLY A 221 -5.87 18.39 0.59
CA GLY A 221 -7.15 18.79 -0.01
C GLY A 221 -7.62 17.86 -1.14
N LEU A 222 -6.89 16.78 -1.43
CA LEU A 222 -7.32 15.76 -2.39
C LEU A 222 -8.35 14.81 -1.73
N PRO A 223 -9.35 14.31 -2.51
CA PRO A 223 -10.34 13.40 -1.96
C PRO A 223 -9.72 12.04 -1.62
N TRP A 224 -10.16 11.42 -0.52
CA TRP A 224 -9.86 10.03 -0.24
C TRP A 224 -10.82 9.13 -1.00
N VAL A 225 -10.31 8.41 -1.97
CA VAL A 225 -11.04 7.32 -2.65
C VAL A 225 -10.38 6.01 -2.23
N LEU A 226 -11.19 5.03 -1.88
CA LEU A 226 -10.71 3.73 -1.41
C LEU A 226 -9.77 3.10 -2.44
N PRO A 227 -8.48 2.96 -2.16
CA PRO A 227 -7.57 2.31 -3.10
C PRO A 227 -7.78 0.80 -3.15
N SER A 228 -8.32 0.22 -2.06
CA SER A 228 -8.71 -1.19 -1.98
C SER A 228 -9.92 -1.36 -1.05
N PRO A 229 -10.64 -2.51 -1.06
CA PRO A 229 -11.86 -2.72 -0.30
C PRO A 229 -11.70 -2.54 1.22
N ASN A 230 -10.51 -2.83 1.73
CA ASN A 230 -10.21 -2.75 3.18
C ASN A 230 -9.39 -1.51 3.57
N MET A 231 -9.38 -0.48 2.72
CA MET A 231 -8.71 0.80 2.99
C MET A 231 -9.71 1.98 2.97
N PRO A 232 -10.74 1.98 3.86
CA PRO A 232 -11.87 2.91 3.77
C PRO A 232 -11.51 4.35 4.09
N THR A 233 -10.54 4.60 4.95
CA THR A 233 -10.21 5.95 5.42
C THR A 233 -8.70 6.18 5.55
N PHE A 234 -8.33 7.45 5.68
CA PHE A 234 -6.96 7.84 5.99
C PHE A 234 -6.47 7.26 7.33
N GLU A 235 -7.33 7.21 8.35
CA GLU A 235 -6.97 6.61 9.65
C GLU A 235 -6.62 5.14 9.51
N THR A 236 -7.34 4.42 8.64
CA THR A 236 -7.01 3.03 8.31
C THR A 236 -5.60 2.95 7.68
N ALA A 237 -5.31 3.81 6.69
CA ALA A 237 -3.99 3.85 6.05
C ALA A 237 -2.87 4.18 7.06
N LEU A 238 -3.15 5.05 8.03
CA LEU A 238 -2.18 5.49 9.03
C LEU A 238 -1.78 4.38 10.02
N VAL A 239 -2.71 3.49 10.37
CA VAL A 239 -2.41 2.34 11.24
C VAL A 239 -1.96 1.11 10.45
N TYR A 240 -2.23 1.05 9.14
CA TYR A 240 -1.97 -0.10 8.28
C TYR A 240 -0.51 -0.58 8.29
N PRO A 241 0.55 0.26 8.26
CA PRO A 241 1.93 -0.23 8.30
C PRO A 241 2.21 -1.16 9.47
N GLY A 242 1.60 -0.93 10.63
CA GLY A 242 1.71 -1.83 11.77
C GLY A 242 0.68 -2.95 11.75
N GLN A 243 -0.58 -2.63 11.44
CA GLN A 243 -1.69 -3.58 11.60
C GLN A 243 -1.75 -4.65 10.51
N CYS A 244 -1.14 -4.43 9.35
CA CYS A 244 -0.99 -5.47 8.32
C CYS A 244 -0.18 -6.68 8.82
N LEU A 245 0.72 -6.51 9.79
CA LEU A 245 1.44 -7.61 10.42
C LEU A 245 0.53 -8.68 11.04
N LEU A 246 -0.73 -8.31 11.39
CA LEU A 246 -1.73 -9.25 11.92
C LEU A 246 -2.16 -10.30 10.87
N GLU A 247 -1.98 -10.02 9.58
CA GLU A 247 -2.23 -11.01 8.52
C GLU A 247 -1.31 -12.23 8.65
N GLY A 248 -0.12 -12.03 9.21
CA GLY A 248 0.82 -13.09 9.55
C GLY A 248 0.44 -13.92 10.79
N THR A 249 -0.76 -13.72 11.33
CA THR A 249 -1.26 -14.39 12.55
C THR A 249 -2.65 -14.96 12.35
N ASN A 250 -3.14 -15.69 13.36
CA ASN A 250 -4.55 -16.06 13.44
C ASN A 250 -5.43 -15.02 14.17
N LEU A 251 -4.91 -13.82 14.48
CA LEU A 251 -5.74 -12.71 14.95
C LEU A 251 -6.55 -12.13 13.80
N SER A 252 -7.81 -11.77 14.03
CA SER A 252 -8.59 -11.00 13.06
C SER A 252 -8.07 -9.57 13.01
N GLU A 253 -7.66 -9.10 11.85
CA GLU A 253 -7.30 -7.72 11.55
C GLU A 253 -8.51 -6.84 11.24
N GLY A 254 -9.72 -7.35 11.49
CA GLY A 254 -10.96 -6.60 11.34
C GLY A 254 -11.57 -6.62 9.93
N ARG A 255 -11.06 -7.46 9.01
CA ARG A 255 -11.77 -7.74 7.76
C ARG A 255 -13.15 -8.33 8.09
N GLY A 256 -14.18 -7.90 7.36
CA GLY A 256 -15.57 -8.23 7.69
C GLY A 256 -16.19 -7.32 8.75
N LEU A 257 -15.51 -6.23 9.11
CA LEU A 257 -16.04 -5.12 9.90
C LEU A 257 -16.00 -3.83 9.08
N THR A 258 -16.60 -2.75 9.61
CA THR A 258 -16.60 -1.43 8.97
C THR A 258 -15.29 -0.65 9.13
N ARG A 259 -14.37 -1.12 10.00
CA ARG A 259 -13.07 -0.51 10.31
C ARG A 259 -11.96 -1.57 10.31
N PRO A 260 -11.63 -2.13 9.12
CA PRO A 260 -10.52 -3.08 9.01
C PRO A 260 -9.21 -2.41 9.44
N PHE A 261 -8.29 -3.20 10.00
CA PHE A 261 -7.02 -2.76 10.57
C PHE A 261 -7.10 -1.81 11.78
N GLU A 262 -8.21 -1.07 11.95
CA GLU A 262 -8.43 -0.25 13.13
C GLU A 262 -9.01 -1.06 14.30
N ILE A 263 -9.70 -2.17 14.02
CA ILE A 263 -10.25 -3.10 15.02
C ILE A 263 -9.61 -4.46 14.81
N PHE A 264 -9.06 -5.03 15.87
CA PHE A 264 -8.48 -6.37 15.79
C PHE A 264 -8.66 -7.15 17.09
N GLY A 265 -8.49 -8.46 17.00
CA GLY A 265 -8.52 -9.37 18.14
C GLY A 265 -8.89 -10.80 17.76
N ALA A 266 -9.36 -11.58 18.74
CA ALA A 266 -9.71 -12.99 18.56
C ALA A 266 -10.68 -13.45 19.66
N PRO A 267 -11.33 -14.65 19.51
CA PRO A 267 -12.18 -15.21 20.55
C PRO A 267 -11.45 -15.47 21.89
N PHE A 268 -10.14 -15.68 21.84
CA PHE A 268 -9.29 -15.98 22.98
C PHE A 268 -8.60 -14.73 23.58
N ILE A 269 -8.89 -13.54 23.10
CA ILE A 269 -8.32 -12.28 23.60
C ILE A 269 -9.33 -11.55 24.52
N ASP A 270 -8.87 -11.17 25.70
CA ASP A 270 -9.57 -10.17 26.52
C ASP A 270 -9.09 -8.77 26.14
N GLY A 271 -9.99 -7.97 25.54
CA GLY A 271 -9.63 -6.62 25.06
C GLY A 271 -9.24 -5.66 26.18
N ARG A 272 -9.75 -5.83 27.43
CA ARG A 272 -9.37 -4.99 28.57
C ARG A 272 -7.95 -5.33 29.04
N ALA A 273 -7.65 -6.63 29.16
CA ALA A 273 -6.31 -7.08 29.50
C ALA A 273 -5.30 -6.64 28.43
N LEU A 274 -5.67 -6.75 27.13
CA LEU A 274 -4.82 -6.31 26.02
C LEU A 274 -4.55 -4.79 26.09
N ALA A 275 -5.57 -3.97 26.23
CA ALA A 275 -5.40 -2.52 26.31
C ALA A 275 -4.56 -2.09 27.53
N ALA A 276 -4.71 -2.78 28.66
CA ALA A 276 -3.95 -2.50 29.88
C ALA A 276 -2.47 -2.98 29.80
N ALA A 277 -2.17 -3.89 28.87
CA ALA A 277 -0.83 -4.44 28.70
C ALA A 277 0.08 -3.56 27.80
N ILE A 278 -0.45 -2.51 27.18
CA ILE A 278 0.27 -1.61 26.28
C ILE A 278 0.54 -0.28 26.95
N ASP A 279 1.79 0.01 27.20
CA ASP A 279 2.20 1.27 27.78
C ASP A 279 1.90 2.46 26.86
N PRO A 280 1.59 3.65 27.40
CA PRO A 280 1.37 4.84 26.59
C PRO A 280 2.51 5.18 25.63
N GLU A 281 3.75 4.90 26.03
CA GLU A 281 4.94 5.12 25.21
C GLU A 281 4.97 4.24 23.96
N ASP A 282 4.37 3.06 24.02
CA ASP A 282 4.35 2.12 22.88
C ASP A 282 3.17 2.36 21.92
N ARG A 283 2.33 3.34 22.19
CA ARG A 283 1.21 3.73 21.34
C ARG A 283 1.11 5.23 21.08
N PRO A 284 2.20 5.88 20.67
CA PRO A 284 2.18 7.33 20.48
C PRO A 284 1.14 7.71 19.43
N GLY A 285 0.35 8.75 19.71
CA GLY A 285 -0.72 9.23 18.84
C GLY A 285 -1.96 8.34 18.76
N LEU A 286 -2.02 7.23 19.52
CA LEU A 286 -3.13 6.28 19.51
C LEU A 286 -3.74 6.09 20.89
N ALA A 287 -5.09 6.00 20.93
CA ALA A 287 -5.85 5.52 22.07
C ALA A 287 -6.41 4.13 21.78
N LEU A 288 -6.30 3.21 22.75
CA LEU A 288 -6.82 1.86 22.62
C LEU A 288 -8.15 1.74 23.37
N ARG A 289 -9.22 1.37 22.68
CA ARG A 289 -10.54 1.14 23.25
C ARG A 289 -10.86 -0.36 23.25
N PRO A 290 -10.99 -1.01 24.43
CA PRO A 290 -11.46 -2.38 24.50
C PRO A 290 -12.87 -2.54 23.93
N LEU A 291 -13.11 -3.61 23.15
CA LEU A 291 -14.43 -3.92 22.61
C LEU A 291 -14.63 -5.43 22.39
N SER A 292 -15.87 -5.82 22.13
CA SER A 292 -16.19 -7.09 21.50
C SER A 292 -16.74 -6.83 20.10
N PHE A 293 -16.42 -7.70 19.15
CA PHE A 293 -16.87 -7.60 17.77
C PHE A 293 -17.15 -8.98 17.18
N LYS A 294 -17.74 -9.00 15.99
CA LYS A 294 -18.09 -10.22 15.28
C LYS A 294 -17.87 -10.00 13.78
N PRO A 295 -16.79 -10.52 13.19
CA PRO A 295 -16.55 -10.40 11.76
C PRO A 295 -17.62 -11.12 10.94
N THR A 296 -17.95 -10.58 9.77
CA THR A 296 -18.95 -11.18 8.85
C THR A 296 -18.32 -12.16 7.86
N PHE A 297 -17.03 -12.00 7.56
CA PHE A 297 -16.23 -12.90 6.72
C PHE A 297 -14.78 -12.94 7.20
N HIS A 298 -13.93 -13.77 6.57
CA HIS A 298 -12.53 -13.98 6.91
C HIS A 298 -12.33 -14.64 8.29
N LYS A 299 -11.25 -14.30 9.01
CA LYS A 299 -10.90 -14.90 10.30
C LYS A 299 -12.02 -14.73 11.33
N PHE A 300 -12.42 -15.83 11.95
CA PHE A 300 -13.47 -15.87 12.98
C PHE A 300 -14.85 -15.36 12.52
N ALA A 301 -15.17 -15.48 11.22
CA ALA A 301 -16.49 -15.12 10.71
C ALA A 301 -17.62 -15.71 11.55
N GLY A 302 -18.58 -14.87 11.97
CA GLY A 302 -19.71 -15.29 12.79
C GLY A 302 -19.39 -15.56 14.27
N GLN A 303 -18.14 -15.48 14.72
CA GLN A 303 -17.75 -15.71 16.10
C GLN A 303 -17.58 -14.38 16.85
N ARG A 304 -17.85 -14.41 18.17
CA ARG A 304 -17.58 -13.27 19.03
C ARG A 304 -16.09 -13.23 19.37
N CYS A 305 -15.45 -12.11 19.05
CA CYS A 305 -14.06 -11.81 19.39
C CYS A 305 -14.00 -10.74 20.48
N GLY A 306 -13.01 -10.80 21.35
CA GLY A 306 -12.56 -9.70 22.16
C GLY A 306 -11.33 -9.06 21.52
N GLY A 307 -11.12 -7.77 21.77
CA GLY A 307 -9.98 -7.08 21.19
C GLY A 307 -9.99 -5.58 21.50
N VAL A 308 -9.30 -4.82 20.67
CA VAL A 308 -9.22 -3.35 20.80
C VAL A 308 -9.51 -2.67 19.47
N GLN A 309 -10.00 -1.44 19.56
CA GLN A 309 -10.00 -0.48 18.47
C GLN A 309 -8.89 0.54 18.71
N LEU A 310 -8.12 0.81 17.68
CA LEU A 310 -7.14 1.89 17.64
C LEU A 310 -7.86 3.17 17.21
N HIS A 311 -7.81 4.19 18.06
CA HIS A 311 -8.31 5.52 17.72
C HIS A 311 -7.13 6.44 17.48
N VAL A 312 -7.07 7.03 16.30
CA VAL A 312 -6.10 8.07 15.95
C VAL A 312 -6.45 9.34 16.72
N VAL A 313 -5.54 9.83 17.58
CA VAL A 313 -5.73 11.04 18.37
C VAL A 313 -4.71 12.13 18.06
N ASP A 314 -3.53 11.74 17.57
CA ASP A 314 -2.47 12.65 17.12
C ASP A 314 -1.74 12.01 15.91
N PRO A 315 -2.21 12.26 14.67
CA PRO A 315 -1.67 11.64 13.47
C PRO A 315 -0.15 11.78 13.28
N PRO A 316 0.48 12.94 13.49
CA PRO A 316 1.94 13.09 13.34
C PRO A 316 2.76 12.27 14.32
N ALA A 317 2.23 12.03 15.52
CA ALA A 317 2.93 11.25 16.55
C ALA A 317 2.91 9.75 16.29
N ILE A 318 2.02 9.24 15.43
CA ILE A 318 1.81 7.80 15.24
C ILE A 318 3.10 7.10 14.79
N ARG A 319 3.41 6.02 15.50
CA ARG A 319 4.41 5.02 15.15
C ARG A 319 3.70 3.65 15.15
N SER A 320 3.05 3.36 14.00
CA SER A 320 2.13 2.21 13.90
C SER A 320 2.83 0.87 14.06
N LEU A 321 4.07 0.73 13.57
CA LEU A 321 4.86 -0.48 13.74
C LEU A 321 5.26 -0.69 15.20
N ARG A 322 5.78 0.34 15.86
CA ARG A 322 6.07 0.28 17.31
C ARG A 322 4.87 -0.20 18.10
N THR A 323 3.70 0.37 17.83
CA THR A 323 2.47 -0.03 18.51
C THR A 323 2.10 -1.48 18.20
N SER A 324 2.16 -1.89 16.95
CA SER A 324 1.78 -3.25 16.54
C SER A 324 2.76 -4.31 17.07
N TRP A 325 4.04 -4.01 17.19
CA TRP A 325 5.00 -4.90 17.84
C TRP A 325 4.66 -5.12 19.32
N ALA A 326 4.32 -4.05 20.05
CA ALA A 326 3.87 -4.18 21.45
C ALA A 326 2.58 -4.99 21.56
N LEU A 327 1.62 -4.75 20.65
CA LEU A 327 0.36 -5.49 20.56
C LEU A 327 0.58 -6.97 20.26
N LEU A 328 1.43 -7.33 19.30
CA LEU A 328 1.76 -8.71 18.98
C LEU A 328 2.39 -9.45 20.18
N ARG A 329 3.35 -8.83 20.89
CA ARG A 329 3.93 -9.39 22.11
C ARG A 329 2.88 -9.61 23.20
N ALA A 330 2.01 -8.64 23.42
CA ALA A 330 0.93 -8.75 24.39
C ALA A 330 -0.07 -9.85 24.02
N CYS A 331 -0.48 -9.93 22.74
CA CYS A 331 -1.37 -10.98 22.25
C CYS A 331 -0.74 -12.37 22.37
N TRP A 332 0.55 -12.51 22.06
CA TRP A 332 1.27 -13.79 22.24
C TRP A 332 1.25 -14.27 23.68
N ARG A 333 1.52 -13.36 24.63
CA ARG A 333 1.49 -13.67 26.06
C ARG A 333 0.07 -13.97 26.57
N LEU A 334 -0.91 -13.13 26.20
CA LEU A 334 -2.30 -13.26 26.69
C LEU A 334 -3.06 -14.41 26.02
N GLY A 335 -2.80 -14.65 24.74
CA GLY A 335 -3.42 -15.73 23.99
C GLY A 335 -2.86 -17.10 24.28
N GLY A 336 -1.67 -17.17 24.88
CA GLY A 336 -0.98 -18.44 25.16
C GLY A 336 -0.92 -19.30 23.90
N GLY A 337 -1.07 -20.60 24.02
CA GLY A 337 -1.03 -21.53 22.89
C GLY A 337 -2.19 -21.42 21.88
N ALA A 338 -3.16 -20.50 22.09
CA ALA A 338 -4.23 -20.24 21.13
C ALA A 338 -3.81 -19.26 20.01
N MET A 339 -2.86 -18.35 20.29
CA MET A 339 -2.28 -17.52 19.24
C MET A 339 -1.29 -18.32 18.41
N ARG A 340 -1.33 -18.16 17.10
CA ARG A 340 -0.49 -18.88 16.13
C ARG A 340 -0.07 -17.97 15.01
N TRP A 341 1.06 -18.25 14.40
CA TRP A 341 1.51 -17.67 13.16
C TRP A 341 0.80 -18.32 11.98
N ARG A 342 0.54 -17.53 10.92
CA ARG A 342 0.04 -18.04 9.66
C ARG A 342 1.19 -18.68 8.89
N THR A 343 1.05 -19.95 8.58
CA THR A 343 2.01 -20.76 7.83
C THR A 343 1.44 -21.23 6.48
N GLU A 344 0.18 -20.95 6.21
CA GLU A 344 -0.45 -21.19 4.92
C GLU A 344 0.13 -20.23 3.88
N ARG A 345 0.04 -20.61 2.61
CA ARG A 345 0.49 -19.79 1.47
C ARG A 345 0.08 -18.33 1.64
N TYR A 346 1.04 -17.45 1.44
CA TYR A 346 0.84 -16.00 1.49
C TYR A 346 1.62 -15.33 0.35
N GLU A 347 0.95 -14.51 -0.47
CA GLU A 347 1.55 -13.76 -1.57
C GLU A 347 2.52 -14.58 -2.44
N PHE A 348 2.02 -15.73 -2.92
CA PHE A 348 2.75 -16.67 -3.79
C PHE A 348 3.91 -17.44 -3.12
N VAL A 349 4.08 -17.35 -1.81
CA VAL A 349 5.11 -18.05 -1.04
C VAL A 349 4.47 -19.12 -0.16
N ASP A 350 5.00 -20.35 -0.21
CA ASP A 350 4.44 -21.52 0.48
C ASP A 350 5.33 -22.04 1.61
N ASP A 351 6.58 -21.61 1.70
CA ASP A 351 7.61 -22.23 2.53
C ASP A 351 8.05 -21.38 3.74
N ARG A 352 7.43 -20.20 3.90
CA ARG A 352 7.76 -19.25 4.98
C ARG A 352 6.51 -18.70 5.65
N PRO A 353 6.56 -18.44 6.99
CA PRO A 353 5.47 -17.76 7.67
C PRO A 353 5.18 -16.38 7.09
N ALA A 354 3.90 -16.05 6.93
CA ALA A 354 3.49 -14.75 6.39
C ALA A 354 4.06 -13.55 7.19
N LEU A 355 4.22 -13.69 8.52
CA LEU A 355 4.83 -12.63 9.33
C LEU A 355 6.29 -12.36 8.94
N ASP A 356 7.05 -13.41 8.58
CA ASP A 356 8.46 -13.27 8.21
C ASP A 356 8.59 -12.52 6.86
N LEU A 357 7.69 -12.79 5.91
CA LEU A 357 7.61 -12.05 4.66
C LEU A 357 7.26 -10.57 4.88
N LEU A 358 6.26 -10.29 5.72
CA LEU A 358 5.85 -8.93 6.05
C LEU A 358 6.95 -8.16 6.80
N ALA A 359 7.60 -8.79 7.77
CA ALA A 359 8.67 -8.18 8.54
C ALA A 359 9.98 -8.04 7.73
N GLY A 360 10.14 -8.82 6.64
CA GLY A 360 11.38 -8.92 5.87
C GLY A 360 12.43 -9.81 6.54
N GLY A 361 12.01 -10.80 7.33
CA GLY A 361 12.86 -11.75 8.03
C GLY A 361 12.21 -12.30 9.30
N SER A 362 12.82 -13.33 9.87
CA SER A 362 12.28 -14.04 11.05
C SER A 362 12.47 -13.29 12.39
N TRP A 363 13.18 -12.19 12.39
CA TRP A 363 13.58 -11.43 13.58
C TRP A 363 12.41 -10.99 14.46
N LEU A 364 11.30 -10.53 13.85
CA LEU A 364 10.11 -10.07 14.56
C LEU A 364 9.41 -11.22 15.28
N ARG A 365 9.19 -12.32 14.57
CA ARG A 365 8.59 -13.54 15.13
C ARG A 365 9.41 -14.07 16.29
N ALA A 366 10.71 -14.22 16.12
CA ALA A 366 11.62 -14.69 17.17
C ALA A 366 11.60 -13.78 18.42
N ALA A 367 11.59 -12.45 18.24
CA ALA A 367 11.52 -11.51 19.35
C ALA A 367 10.17 -11.59 20.10
N VAL A 368 9.05 -11.75 19.37
CA VAL A 368 7.72 -11.91 19.98
C VAL A 368 7.63 -13.20 20.79
N GLU A 369 8.08 -14.32 20.23
CA GLU A 369 8.11 -15.63 20.92
C GLU A 369 8.98 -15.61 22.19
N ALA A 370 10.14 -14.99 22.11
CA ALA A 370 11.07 -14.85 23.22
C ALA A 370 10.65 -13.76 24.24
N GLN A 371 9.59 -12.99 23.98
CA GLN A 371 9.19 -11.81 24.76
C GLN A 371 10.35 -10.80 24.92
N ALA A 372 11.26 -10.77 23.94
CA ALA A 372 12.43 -9.90 23.93
C ALA A 372 12.08 -8.48 23.43
N PRO A 373 12.91 -7.47 23.71
CA PRO A 373 12.81 -6.18 23.05
C PRO A 373 12.88 -6.34 21.53
N ILE A 374 12.03 -5.62 20.80
CA ILE A 374 11.98 -5.67 19.34
C ILE A 374 12.88 -4.57 18.79
N ALA A 375 13.88 -4.96 18.01
CA ALA A 375 14.73 -4.06 17.24
C ALA A 375 14.72 -4.52 15.78
N ALA A 376 14.20 -3.68 14.90
CA ALA A 376 14.21 -3.95 13.47
C ALA A 376 15.64 -3.83 12.91
N PRO A 377 16.03 -4.67 11.93
CA PRO A 377 17.26 -4.47 11.18
C PRO A 377 17.30 -3.06 10.58
N SER A 378 18.48 -2.42 10.62
CA SER A 378 18.63 -1.09 10.01
C SER A 378 18.44 -1.18 8.50
N CYS A 379 17.56 -0.34 7.96
CA CYS A 379 17.55 -0.02 6.54
C CYS A 379 18.52 1.13 6.30
N GLU A 380 19.41 1.04 5.32
CA GLU A 380 20.18 2.20 4.91
C GLU A 380 19.17 3.29 4.52
N ALA A 381 19.37 4.49 5.08
CA ALA A 381 18.45 5.59 4.84
C ALA A 381 18.29 5.79 3.33
N VAL A 382 17.05 5.74 2.87
CA VAL A 382 16.76 6.11 1.48
C VAL A 382 17.27 7.54 1.28
N PRO A 383 18.11 7.81 0.27
CA PRO A 383 18.58 9.16 0.04
C PRO A 383 17.37 10.10 -0.04
N SER A 384 17.34 11.13 0.81
CA SER A 384 16.30 12.15 0.73
C SER A 384 16.34 12.74 -0.67
N ALA A 385 15.40 12.37 -1.54
CA ALA A 385 15.18 13.07 -2.79
C ALA A 385 14.88 14.54 -2.41
N ARG A 386 15.73 15.43 -2.87
CA ARG A 386 15.69 16.86 -2.57
C ARG A 386 14.50 17.52 -3.23
#